data_641c11025add282c6b445ec1b94c1ce5
#
_entry.id   641c11025add282c6b445ec1b94c1ce5
#
_cell.length_a   1.000
_cell.length_b   1.000
_cell.length_c   1.000
_cell.angle_alpha   90.00
_cell.angle_beta   90.00
_cell.angle_gamma   90.00
#
_symmetry.space_group_name_H-M   'P 1'
#
loop_
_entity.id
_entity.type
_entity.pdbx_description
1 polymer ?
#
loop_
_entity_poly.entity_id
_entity_poly.type
_entity_poly.pdbx_seq_one_letter_code
_entity_poly.pdbx_strand_id
1 'polypeptide(L)'
;MTLDEILQDIHALEEDLLTYERKYGVLSEVFYESYINGEEPPDDAWVLDWNDWAGTYEIWLRRREQYREIIQSLKERSQTLSSLIERMARREPIPVPA
;
A
#
# COMPACT_ATOMS: atom_id res chain seq x y z
N MET A 1 -12.55 -6.31 -9.83
CA MET A 1 -11.62 -6.32 -8.69
C MET A 1 -12.41 -6.44 -7.39
N THR A 2 -11.90 -7.17 -6.43
CA THR A 2 -12.54 -7.32 -5.11
C THR A 2 -11.70 -6.62 -4.04
N LEU A 3 -12.32 -6.38 -2.89
CA LEU A 3 -11.62 -5.79 -1.73
C LEU A 3 -10.44 -6.64 -1.29
N ASP A 4 -10.59 -7.98 -1.34
CA ASP A 4 -9.51 -8.90 -1.00
C ASP A 4 -8.31 -8.77 -1.94
N GLU A 5 -8.54 -8.61 -3.24
CA GLU A 5 -7.47 -8.41 -4.20
C GLU A 5 -6.69 -7.11 -3.95
N ILE A 6 -7.40 -6.02 -3.58
CA ILE A 6 -6.74 -4.76 -3.22
C ILE A 6 -5.90 -4.95 -1.96
N LEU A 7 -6.42 -5.66 -0.97
CA LEU A 7 -5.68 -5.93 0.27
C LEU A 7 -4.44 -6.79 0.00
N GLN A 8 -4.55 -7.79 -0.87
CA GLN A 8 -3.39 -8.60 -1.27
C GLN A 8 -2.32 -7.77 -1.97
N ASP A 9 -2.73 -6.83 -2.84
CA ASP A 9 -1.80 -5.91 -3.49
C ASP A 9 -1.07 -5.04 -2.45
N ILE A 10 -1.80 -4.52 -1.46
CA ILE A 10 -1.21 -3.72 -0.39
C ILE A 10 -0.16 -4.53 0.36
N HIS A 11 -0.47 -5.78 0.73
CA HIS A 11 0.47 -6.63 1.46
C HIS A 11 1.71 -6.97 0.63
N ALA A 12 1.55 -7.25 -0.66
CA ALA A 12 2.68 -7.51 -1.56
C ALA A 12 3.60 -6.29 -1.67
N LEU A 13 3.02 -5.09 -1.78
CA LEU A 13 3.80 -3.85 -1.80
C LEU A 13 4.53 -3.62 -0.47
N GLU A 14 3.88 -3.92 0.65
CA GLU A 14 4.49 -3.81 1.97
C GLU A 14 5.68 -4.75 2.13
N GLU A 15 5.62 -5.95 1.58
CA GLU A 15 6.75 -6.89 1.57
C GLU A 15 7.93 -6.32 0.78
N ASP A 16 7.66 -5.71 -0.38
CA ASP A 16 8.70 -5.06 -1.18
C ASP A 16 9.32 -3.88 -0.42
N LEU A 17 8.49 -3.05 0.21
CA LEU A 17 8.97 -1.93 1.02
C LEU A 17 9.83 -2.42 2.19
N LEU A 18 9.42 -3.51 2.84
CA LEU A 18 10.16 -4.09 3.96
C LEU A 18 11.57 -4.52 3.51
N THR A 19 11.71 -5.06 2.31
CA THR A 19 13.01 -5.46 1.76
C THR A 19 13.96 -4.26 1.67
N TYR A 20 13.47 -3.12 1.17
CA TYR A 20 14.27 -1.90 1.09
C TYR A 20 14.58 -1.32 2.47
N GLU A 21 13.59 -1.33 3.37
CA GLU A 21 13.76 -0.83 4.74
C GLU A 21 14.85 -1.61 5.49
N ARG A 22 14.89 -2.93 5.31
CA ARG A 22 15.94 -3.76 5.90
C ARG A 22 17.31 -3.50 5.28
N LYS A 23 17.35 -3.27 3.96
CA LYS A 23 18.60 -3.04 3.25
C LYS A 23 19.20 -1.68 3.60
N TYR A 24 18.39 -0.64 3.71
CA TYR A 24 18.85 0.74 3.90
C TYR A 24 18.69 1.25 5.33
N GLY A 25 17.96 0.55 6.18
CA GLY A 25 17.89 0.86 7.60
C GLY A 25 16.96 2.01 7.97
N VAL A 26 16.07 2.43 7.07
CA VAL A 26 15.10 3.51 7.34
C VAL A 26 13.72 3.10 6.87
N LEU A 27 12.68 3.68 7.48
CA LEU A 27 11.32 3.47 7.04
C LEU A 27 11.07 4.14 5.69
N SER A 28 10.20 3.54 4.88
CA SER A 28 9.86 4.05 3.55
C SER A 28 9.34 5.48 3.59
N GLU A 29 8.54 5.85 4.59
CA GLU A 29 8.03 7.20 4.76
C GLU A 29 9.16 8.22 4.92
N VAL A 30 10.16 7.90 5.71
CA VAL A 30 11.33 8.76 5.94
C VAL A 30 12.16 8.89 4.67
N PHE A 31 12.43 7.77 4.01
CA PHE A 31 13.14 7.74 2.73
C PHE A 31 12.42 8.60 1.68
N TYR A 32 11.12 8.39 1.51
CA TYR A 32 10.35 9.04 0.46
C TYR A 32 10.29 10.55 0.64
N GLU A 33 10.18 11.03 1.87
CA GLU A 33 10.20 12.46 2.18
C GLU A 33 11.49 13.12 1.68
N SER A 34 12.63 12.50 1.92
CA SER A 34 13.92 13.00 1.43
C SER A 34 14.05 12.88 -0.09
N TYR A 35 13.57 11.76 -0.64
CA TYR A 35 13.61 11.52 -2.07
C TYR A 35 12.85 12.56 -2.88
N ILE A 36 11.62 12.90 -2.49
CA ILE A 36 10.81 13.91 -3.21
C ILE A 36 11.35 15.32 -3.04
N ASN A 37 12.17 15.56 -2.02
CA ASN A 37 12.85 16.82 -1.81
C ASN A 37 14.18 16.91 -2.56
N GLY A 38 14.50 15.95 -3.41
CA GLY A 38 15.64 15.97 -4.31
C GLY A 38 16.92 15.38 -3.76
N GLU A 39 16.87 14.71 -2.61
CA GLU A 39 18.05 14.03 -2.10
C GLU A 39 18.45 12.88 -3.00
N GLU A 40 19.72 12.83 -3.36
CA GLU A 40 20.26 11.78 -4.25
C GLU A 40 21.05 10.75 -3.45
N PRO A 41 21.09 9.48 -3.91
CA PRO A 41 21.89 8.48 -3.23
C PRO A 41 23.39 8.80 -3.34
N PRO A 42 24.17 8.57 -2.27
CA PRO A 42 25.61 8.84 -2.28
C PRO A 42 26.42 7.83 -3.11
N ASP A 43 25.79 6.73 -3.52
CA ASP A 43 26.41 5.66 -4.30
C ASP A 43 25.55 5.41 -5.55
N ASP A 44 26.16 5.49 -6.73
CA ASP A 44 25.47 5.28 -8.00
C ASP A 44 24.85 3.88 -8.08
N ALA A 45 25.37 2.90 -7.38
CA ALA A 45 24.82 1.55 -7.33
C ALA A 45 23.42 1.51 -6.68
N TRP A 46 23.04 2.52 -5.93
CA TRP A 46 21.76 2.58 -5.22
C TRP A 46 20.66 3.30 -6.01
N VAL A 47 20.99 3.92 -7.15
CA VAL A 47 20.05 4.74 -7.91
C VAL A 47 18.81 3.94 -8.34
N LEU A 48 19.00 2.74 -8.86
CA LEU A 48 17.89 1.89 -9.30
C LEU A 48 17.01 1.47 -8.12
N ASP A 49 17.61 1.07 -7.01
CA ASP A 49 16.87 0.71 -5.79
C ASP A 49 16.04 1.87 -5.28
N TRP A 50 16.63 3.05 -5.23
CA TRP A 50 15.92 4.23 -4.73
C TRP A 50 14.73 4.60 -5.63
N ASN A 51 14.91 4.52 -6.94
CA ASN A 51 13.82 4.79 -7.89
C ASN A 51 12.71 3.75 -7.76
N ASP A 52 13.06 2.47 -7.66
CA ASP A 52 12.08 1.38 -7.49
C ASP A 52 11.39 1.48 -6.14
N TRP A 53 12.12 1.79 -5.09
CA TRP A 53 11.57 1.99 -3.74
C TRP A 53 10.55 3.12 -3.72
N ALA A 54 10.90 4.28 -4.28
CA ALA A 54 10.00 5.43 -4.37
C ALA A 54 8.74 5.09 -5.18
N GLY A 55 8.90 4.42 -6.32
CA GLY A 55 7.77 3.99 -7.16
C GLY A 55 6.84 3.02 -6.43
N THR A 56 7.41 2.05 -5.72
CA THR A 56 6.66 1.08 -4.91
C THR A 56 5.87 1.79 -3.81
N TYR A 57 6.51 2.74 -3.13
CA TYR A 57 5.85 3.52 -2.07
C TYR A 57 4.68 4.35 -2.61
N GLU A 58 4.84 4.98 -3.78
CA GLU A 58 3.78 5.74 -4.43
C GLU A 58 2.58 4.87 -4.79
N ILE A 59 2.83 3.66 -5.32
CA ILE A 59 1.76 2.70 -5.63
C ILE A 59 1.06 2.27 -4.34
N TRP A 60 1.82 2.00 -3.28
CA TRP A 60 1.28 1.62 -1.97
C TRP A 60 0.37 2.72 -1.40
N LEU A 61 0.77 3.99 -1.50
CA LEU A 61 -0.05 5.11 -1.05
C LEU A 61 -1.39 5.16 -1.80
N ARG A 62 -1.37 4.96 -3.12
CA ARG A 62 -2.58 4.96 -3.93
C ARG A 62 -3.50 3.78 -3.59
N ARG A 63 -2.94 2.58 -3.41
CA ARG A 63 -3.73 1.40 -3.04
C ARG A 63 -4.35 1.53 -1.65
N ARG A 64 -3.60 2.08 -0.70
CA ARG A 64 -4.07 2.35 0.65
C ARG A 64 -5.24 3.33 0.63
N GLU A 65 -5.12 4.41 -0.13
CA GLU A 65 -6.19 5.41 -0.26
C GLU A 65 -7.43 4.80 -0.92
N GLN A 66 -7.25 4.03 -1.99
CA GLN A 66 -8.34 3.31 -2.65
C GLN A 66 -9.06 2.38 -1.67
N TYR A 67 -8.32 1.63 -0.85
CA TYR A 67 -8.89 0.76 0.17
C TYR A 67 -9.72 1.55 1.17
N ARG A 68 -9.20 2.67 1.67
CA ARG A 68 -9.90 3.53 2.64
C ARG A 68 -11.21 4.07 2.07
N GLU A 69 -11.19 4.53 0.83
CA GLU A 69 -12.39 5.04 0.14
C GLU A 69 -13.45 3.95 -0.02
N ILE A 70 -13.05 2.74 -0.36
CA ILE A 70 -13.96 1.60 -0.49
C ILE A 70 -14.60 1.27 0.85
N ILE A 71 -13.82 1.17 1.91
CA ILE A 71 -14.32 0.90 3.26
C ILE A 71 -15.31 2.00 3.68
N GLN A 72 -14.98 3.26 3.44
CA GLN A 72 -15.84 4.38 3.74
C GLN A 72 -17.16 4.29 2.98
N SER A 73 -17.11 3.98 1.69
CA SER A 73 -18.30 3.81 0.84
C SER A 73 -19.19 2.67 1.34
N LEU A 74 -18.61 1.56 1.74
CA LEU A 74 -19.37 0.42 2.26
C LEU A 74 -20.03 0.74 3.60
N LYS A 75 -19.39 1.48 4.47
CA LYS A 75 -19.96 1.94 5.73
C LYS A 75 -21.14 2.90 5.51
N GLU A 76 -21.03 3.78 4.53
CA GLU A 76 -22.11 4.70 4.16
C GLU A 76 -23.35 3.97 3.64
N ARG A 77 -23.19 2.76 3.10
CA ARG A 77 -24.27 1.88 2.63
C ARG A 77 -24.80 0.96 3.73
N SER A 78 -24.63 1.35 5.00
CA SER A 78 -25.10 0.60 6.17
C SER A 78 -24.38 -0.74 6.40
N GLN A 79 -23.19 -0.93 5.80
CA GLN A 79 -22.33 -2.06 6.10
C GLN A 79 -21.56 -1.77 7.38
N THR A 80 -21.61 -2.66 8.35
CA THR A 80 -20.79 -2.52 9.55
C THR A 80 -19.42 -3.18 9.33
N LEU A 81 -18.42 -2.75 10.09
CA LEU A 81 -17.12 -3.40 10.05
C LEU A 81 -17.21 -4.88 10.40
N SER A 82 -18.04 -5.24 11.39
CA SER A 82 -18.28 -6.63 11.78
C SER A 82 -18.84 -7.44 10.62
N SER A 83 -19.78 -6.90 9.87
CA SER A 83 -20.35 -7.56 8.68
C SER A 83 -19.30 -7.79 7.60
N LEU A 84 -18.46 -6.80 7.34
CA LEU A 84 -17.37 -6.93 6.38
C LEU A 84 -16.36 -7.99 6.82
N ILE A 85 -16.00 -8.00 8.09
CA ILE A 85 -15.07 -8.99 8.66
C ILE A 85 -15.64 -10.40 8.55
N GLU A 86 -16.94 -10.59 8.85
CA GLU A 86 -17.60 -11.88 8.70
C GLU A 86 -17.56 -12.41 7.26
N ARG A 87 -17.86 -11.53 6.29
CA ARG A 87 -17.81 -11.90 4.87
C ARG A 87 -16.39 -12.28 4.45
N MET A 88 -15.39 -11.54 4.89
CA MET A 88 -14.00 -11.86 4.59
C MET A 88 -13.55 -13.17 5.24
N ALA A 89 -13.98 -13.42 6.48
CA ALA A 89 -13.68 -14.68 7.17
C ALA A 89 -14.30 -15.90 6.46
N ARG A 90 -15.46 -15.72 5.84
CA ARG A 90 -16.12 -16.75 5.03
C ARG A 90 -15.59 -16.81 3.59
N ARG A 91 -14.64 -15.95 3.26
CA ARG A 91 -14.08 -15.80 1.92
C ARG A 91 -15.12 -15.44 0.86
N GLU A 92 -16.16 -14.72 1.25
CA GLU A 92 -17.14 -14.18 0.32
C GLU A 92 -16.56 -12.96 -0.39
N PRO A 93 -16.54 -12.91 -1.72
CA PRO A 93 -16.00 -11.74 -2.43
C PRO A 93 -16.81 -10.48 -2.13
N ILE A 94 -16.11 -9.38 -1.88
CA ILE A 94 -16.72 -8.07 -1.73
C ILE A 94 -16.31 -7.25 -2.95
N PRO A 95 -17.22 -7.03 -3.92
CA PRO A 95 -16.88 -6.26 -5.10
C PRO A 95 -16.60 -4.81 -4.76
N VAL A 96 -15.67 -4.21 -5.49
CA VAL A 96 -15.37 -2.78 -5.35
C VAL A 96 -16.53 -2.00 -5.94
N PRO A 97 -17.12 -1.04 -5.21
CA PRO A 97 -18.17 -0.18 -5.74
C PRO A 97 -17.67 0.61 -6.95
N ALA A 98 -18.51 0.71 -7.96
CA ALA A 98 -18.21 1.46 -9.16
C ALA A 98 -18.26 2.98 -8.89
#